data_36ac2acfd8d0547a2c6c74078d9efa35
#
_entry.id   36ac2acfd8d0547a2c6c74078d9efa35
#
_cell.length_a   1.000
_cell.length_b   1.000
_cell.length_c   1.000
_cell.angle_alpha   90.00
_cell.angle_beta   90.00
_cell.angle_gamma   90.00
#
_symmetry.space_group_name_H-M   'P 1'
#
loop_
_entity.id
_entity.type
_entity.pdbx_description
1 polymer ?
#
loop_
_entity_poly.entity_id
_entity_poly.type
_entity_poly.pdbx_seq_one_letter_code
_entity_poly.pdbx_strand_id
1 'polypeptide(L)'
;MYLITLPSFVKITKDWCAITKYTFLVNPQSSSGSGEKVWNKIEPELKRRRVAYRVLFTTPECGATETVRRFTADKRRHTLIVLGGDGTINEVVNGIADVSKITLGYIPTGSGNDFTRALNLPTKPLAALENVLNPGRLVPLDIGCAKLDSVPRKFAVSSGIGFDASVCHFVEKSSFKAFLNRIHLGNLIYTGVALKRLFLDSRVDAEVILDDGEPRHFSNVYFAACMNHPYEGGGFFFCPEAKTDDGMLDVLVAADIPLPKVFLILPTAFFGKHTGFSGVHIFRCRKVEIRAKEPLAMHTDGEPAAVGTVLKTEICKEQILLMVP
;
A
#
# COMPACT_ATOMS: atom_id res chain seq x y z
N MET A 1 -36.54 8.60 16.74
CA MET A 1 -36.43 7.89 15.43
C MET A 1 -35.73 8.85 14.45
N TYR A 2 -34.40 8.85 14.47
CA TYR A 2 -33.59 9.71 13.58
C TYR A 2 -33.39 8.98 12.26
N LEU A 3 -34.03 9.46 11.22
CA LEU A 3 -33.72 9.11 9.82
C LEU A 3 -32.34 9.68 9.49
N ILE A 4 -31.34 8.80 9.46
CA ILE A 4 -30.03 9.13 8.90
C ILE A 4 -30.23 9.20 7.39
N THR A 5 -30.34 10.41 6.83
CA THR A 5 -30.27 10.66 5.41
C THR A 5 -28.87 10.30 4.93
N LEU A 6 -28.72 9.14 4.28
CA LEU A 6 -27.52 8.75 3.56
C LEU A 6 -27.32 9.73 2.39
N PRO A 7 -26.08 10.22 2.17
CA PRO A 7 -25.80 11.09 1.04
C PRO A 7 -26.08 10.36 -0.28
N SER A 8 -26.50 11.11 -1.30
CA SER A 8 -27.02 10.69 -2.62
C SER A 8 -26.07 9.84 -3.50
N PHE A 9 -24.95 9.36 -2.97
CA PHE A 9 -23.89 8.63 -3.69
C PHE A 9 -23.91 7.11 -3.52
N VAL A 10 -24.84 6.57 -2.72
CA VAL A 10 -24.99 5.10 -2.57
C VAL A 10 -26.02 4.61 -3.58
N LYS A 11 -25.58 4.05 -4.71
CA LYS A 11 -26.48 3.28 -5.56
C LYS A 11 -26.84 1.98 -4.86
N ILE A 12 -28.00 1.94 -4.24
CA ILE A 12 -28.55 0.72 -3.66
C ILE A 12 -29.37 0.03 -4.74
N THR A 13 -28.98 -1.17 -5.15
CA THR A 13 -29.79 -2.01 -6.04
C THR A 13 -31.04 -2.47 -5.29
N LYS A 14 -32.19 -2.56 -5.98
CA LYS A 14 -33.54 -2.65 -5.43
C LYS A 14 -33.88 -3.86 -4.53
N ASP A 15 -32.97 -4.78 -4.31
CA ASP A 15 -33.25 -6.02 -3.54
C ASP A 15 -32.76 -5.90 -2.09
N TRP A 16 -33.45 -5.09 -1.30
CA TRP A 16 -33.14 -4.81 0.12
C TRP A 16 -33.37 -5.99 1.10
N CYS A 17 -33.87 -7.12 0.64
CA CYS A 17 -34.22 -8.26 1.51
C CYS A 17 -33.24 -9.43 1.46
N ALA A 18 -32.25 -9.44 0.57
CA ALA A 18 -31.17 -10.42 0.57
C ALA A 18 -30.02 -9.94 1.48
N ILE A 19 -29.51 -10.78 2.36
CA ILE A 19 -28.30 -10.49 3.15
C ILE A 19 -27.18 -10.13 2.18
N THR A 20 -26.84 -8.84 2.11
CA THR A 20 -25.77 -8.34 1.23
C THR A 20 -24.45 -8.98 1.65
N LYS A 21 -23.95 -9.94 0.87
CA LYS A 21 -22.73 -10.69 1.21
C LYS A 21 -21.47 -9.88 0.93
N TYR A 22 -21.47 -9.08 -0.15
CA TYR A 22 -20.29 -8.36 -0.62
C TYR A 22 -20.54 -6.86 -0.66
N THR A 23 -19.53 -6.06 -0.23
CA THR A 23 -19.52 -4.62 -0.44
C THR A 23 -18.33 -4.27 -1.32
N PHE A 24 -18.59 -3.78 -2.53
CA PHE A 24 -17.55 -3.31 -3.45
C PHE A 24 -17.26 -1.84 -3.17
N LEU A 25 -16.03 -1.52 -2.84
CA LEU A 25 -15.50 -0.16 -2.85
C LEU A 25 -14.82 0.06 -4.20
N VAL A 26 -15.36 0.93 -4.99
CA VAL A 26 -14.85 1.24 -6.33
C VAL A 26 -14.24 2.62 -6.35
N ASN A 27 -12.96 2.72 -6.73
CA ASN A 27 -12.32 3.99 -7.06
C ASN A 27 -12.34 4.17 -8.58
N PRO A 28 -13.33 4.92 -9.15
CA PRO A 28 -13.48 5.06 -10.60
C PRO A 28 -12.26 5.70 -11.26
N GLN A 29 -11.61 6.63 -10.54
CA GLN A 29 -10.48 7.42 -11.05
C GLN A 29 -9.13 6.70 -10.93
N SER A 30 -9.08 5.53 -10.27
CA SER A 30 -7.83 4.78 -10.16
C SER A 30 -7.21 4.52 -11.53
N SER A 31 -5.88 4.71 -11.62
CA SER A 31 -5.11 4.56 -12.87
C SER A 31 -5.78 5.23 -14.08
N SER A 32 -6.10 6.53 -13.91
CA SER A 32 -6.67 7.39 -14.98
C SER A 32 -7.98 6.84 -15.58
N GLY A 33 -8.91 6.42 -14.71
CA GLY A 33 -10.24 5.94 -15.09
C GLY A 33 -10.31 4.43 -15.40
N SER A 34 -9.26 3.67 -15.10
CA SER A 34 -9.27 2.21 -15.24
C SER A 34 -10.24 1.56 -14.25
N GLY A 35 -10.44 2.16 -13.06
CA GLY A 35 -11.38 1.66 -12.07
C GLY A 35 -12.80 1.58 -12.60
N GLU A 36 -13.28 2.65 -13.26
CA GLU A 36 -14.60 2.66 -13.88
C GLU A 36 -14.72 1.61 -15.00
N LYS A 37 -13.70 1.49 -15.86
CA LYS A 37 -13.68 0.50 -16.94
C LYS A 37 -13.75 -0.93 -16.40
N VAL A 38 -13.00 -1.22 -15.34
CA VAL A 38 -13.01 -2.54 -14.69
C VAL A 38 -14.35 -2.80 -14.03
N TRP A 39 -14.95 -1.81 -13.34
CA TRP A 39 -16.28 -1.94 -12.75
C TRP A 39 -17.34 -2.26 -13.81
N ASN A 40 -17.37 -1.51 -14.91
CA ASN A 40 -18.29 -1.72 -16.02
C ASN A 40 -18.13 -3.11 -16.70
N LYS A 41 -16.96 -3.75 -16.54
CA LYS A 41 -16.73 -5.10 -17.03
C LYS A 41 -17.21 -6.19 -16.07
N ILE A 42 -17.12 -5.96 -14.75
CA ILE A 42 -17.46 -6.98 -13.74
C ILE A 42 -18.91 -6.89 -13.26
N GLU A 43 -19.52 -5.72 -13.24
CA GLU A 43 -20.90 -5.55 -12.74
C GLU A 43 -21.93 -6.38 -13.53
N PRO A 44 -21.89 -6.45 -14.88
CA PRO A 44 -22.79 -7.34 -15.65
C PRO A 44 -22.68 -8.81 -15.24
N GLU A 45 -21.47 -9.26 -14.88
CA GLU A 45 -21.23 -10.63 -14.45
C GLU A 45 -21.81 -10.90 -13.06
N LEU A 46 -21.69 -9.93 -12.13
CA LEU A 46 -22.35 -9.99 -10.81
C LEU A 46 -23.89 -10.11 -10.98
N LYS A 47 -24.47 -9.31 -11.87
CA LYS A 47 -25.91 -9.35 -12.18
C LYS A 47 -26.32 -10.67 -12.81
N ARG A 48 -25.55 -11.17 -13.78
CA ARG A 48 -25.78 -12.45 -14.45
C ARG A 48 -25.78 -13.62 -13.46
N ARG A 49 -24.86 -13.61 -12.50
CA ARG A 49 -24.75 -14.63 -11.43
C ARG A 49 -25.69 -14.40 -10.26
N ARG A 50 -26.50 -13.34 -10.28
CA ARG A 50 -27.42 -12.97 -9.19
C ARG A 50 -26.73 -12.85 -7.84
N VAL A 51 -25.50 -12.31 -7.82
CA VAL A 51 -24.73 -12.07 -6.59
C VAL A 51 -25.41 -10.95 -5.79
N ALA A 52 -25.61 -11.15 -4.50
CA ALA A 52 -26.08 -10.10 -3.59
C ALA A 52 -24.91 -9.18 -3.21
N TYR A 53 -24.89 -7.94 -3.69
CA TYR A 53 -23.84 -6.96 -3.43
C TYR A 53 -24.41 -5.56 -3.26
N ARG A 54 -23.60 -4.70 -2.64
CA ARG A 54 -23.72 -3.23 -2.75
C ARG A 54 -22.42 -2.65 -3.27
N VAL A 55 -22.49 -1.43 -3.79
CA VAL A 55 -21.32 -0.70 -4.27
C VAL A 55 -21.23 0.66 -3.60
N LEU A 56 -20.01 1.03 -3.22
CA LEU A 56 -19.60 2.33 -2.70
C LEU A 56 -18.60 2.91 -3.70
N PHE A 57 -18.93 4.05 -4.29
CA PHE A 57 -17.99 4.76 -5.15
C PHE A 57 -17.24 5.82 -4.36
N THR A 58 -15.93 5.91 -4.55
CA THR A 58 -15.17 7.07 -4.08
C THR A 58 -15.42 8.27 -5.00
N THR A 59 -15.36 9.46 -4.42
CA THR A 59 -15.43 10.73 -5.16
C THR A 59 -14.25 11.60 -4.75
N PRO A 60 -13.93 12.68 -5.50
CA PRO A 60 -12.91 13.63 -5.08
C PRO A 60 -13.15 14.23 -3.69
N GLU A 61 -14.42 14.42 -3.30
CA GLU A 61 -14.83 15.00 -2.02
C GLU A 61 -14.85 13.95 -0.89
N CYS A 62 -14.97 12.66 -1.24
CA CYS A 62 -15.05 11.56 -0.29
C CYS A 62 -14.20 10.39 -0.79
N GLY A 63 -12.91 10.40 -0.43
CA GLY A 63 -11.96 9.35 -0.76
C GLY A 63 -12.26 8.01 -0.09
N ALA A 64 -11.46 7.00 -0.38
CA ALA A 64 -11.68 5.65 0.13
C ALA A 64 -11.57 5.59 1.66
N THR A 65 -10.67 6.35 2.27
CA THR A 65 -10.49 6.39 3.73
C THR A 65 -11.78 6.77 4.46
N GLU A 66 -12.40 7.88 4.07
CA GLU A 66 -13.61 8.36 4.73
C GLU A 66 -14.82 7.47 4.42
N THR A 67 -14.94 7.00 3.18
CA THR A 67 -15.99 6.07 2.76
C THR A 67 -15.95 4.78 3.60
N VAL A 68 -14.77 4.20 3.77
CA VAL A 68 -14.58 2.97 4.56
C VAL A 68 -14.77 3.23 6.05
N ARG A 69 -14.29 4.36 6.56
CA ARG A 69 -14.49 4.73 7.97
C ARG A 69 -15.97 4.77 8.34
N ARG A 70 -16.79 5.43 7.53
CA ARG A 70 -18.24 5.48 7.74
C ARG A 70 -18.89 4.11 7.61
N PHE A 71 -18.45 3.33 6.61
CA PHE A 71 -18.99 2.01 6.35
C PHE A 71 -18.70 1.01 7.49
N THR A 72 -17.49 1.04 8.07
CA THR A 72 -17.04 0.09 9.10
C THR A 72 -17.28 0.59 10.54
N ALA A 73 -17.90 1.77 10.71
CA ALA A 73 -18.17 2.38 12.03
C ALA A 73 -19.08 1.53 12.91
N ASP A 74 -19.91 0.67 12.33
CA ASP A 74 -20.79 -0.27 13.05
C ASP A 74 -20.04 -1.42 13.74
N LYS A 75 -18.74 -1.57 13.46
CA LYS A 75 -17.85 -2.61 14.01
C LYS A 75 -18.34 -4.04 13.78
N ARG A 76 -19.20 -4.26 12.78
CA ARG A 76 -19.66 -5.59 12.37
C ARG A 76 -18.63 -6.24 11.43
N ARG A 77 -18.80 -7.54 11.20
CA ARG A 77 -18.02 -8.24 10.17
C ARG A 77 -18.50 -7.84 8.78
N HIS A 78 -17.55 -7.47 7.91
CA HIS A 78 -17.82 -7.07 6.53
C HIS A 78 -16.92 -7.82 5.57
N THR A 79 -17.49 -8.18 4.43
CA THR A 79 -16.72 -8.62 3.26
C THR A 79 -16.58 -7.42 2.33
N LEU A 80 -15.40 -6.82 2.33
CA LEU A 80 -15.06 -5.61 1.59
C LEU A 80 -14.21 -5.97 0.37
N ILE A 81 -14.70 -5.67 -0.82
CA ILE A 81 -14.00 -5.90 -2.07
C ILE A 81 -13.50 -4.56 -2.58
N VAL A 82 -12.20 -4.40 -2.63
CA VAL A 82 -11.56 -3.16 -3.08
C VAL A 82 -11.22 -3.27 -4.55
N LEU A 83 -11.72 -2.32 -5.33
CA LEU A 83 -11.42 -2.14 -6.75
C LEU A 83 -10.65 -0.84 -6.91
N GLY A 84 -9.32 -0.95 -7.06
CA GLY A 84 -8.43 0.19 -7.07
C GLY A 84 -6.97 -0.19 -7.30
N GLY A 85 -6.05 0.75 -7.12
CA GLY A 85 -4.60 0.54 -7.09
C GLY A 85 -4.07 0.39 -5.66
N ASP A 86 -2.73 0.29 -5.52
CA ASP A 86 -2.05 0.16 -4.22
C ASP A 86 -2.37 1.33 -3.28
N GLY A 87 -2.43 2.58 -3.79
CA GLY A 87 -2.86 3.74 -3.01
C GLY A 87 -4.31 3.63 -2.49
N THR A 88 -5.21 2.98 -3.25
CA THR A 88 -6.58 2.72 -2.77
C THR A 88 -6.58 1.71 -1.62
N ILE A 89 -5.71 0.70 -1.65
CA ILE A 89 -5.52 -0.23 -0.51
C ILE A 89 -5.01 0.53 0.71
N ASN A 90 -4.01 1.43 0.55
CA ASN A 90 -3.53 2.27 1.64
C ASN A 90 -4.65 3.11 2.25
N GLU A 91 -5.45 3.79 1.44
CA GLU A 91 -6.61 4.55 1.92
C GLU A 91 -7.60 3.66 2.69
N VAL A 92 -7.88 2.46 2.17
CA VAL A 92 -8.82 1.50 2.78
C VAL A 92 -8.33 1.06 4.15
N VAL A 93 -7.08 0.62 4.30
CA VAL A 93 -6.57 0.15 5.61
C VAL A 93 -6.54 1.28 6.64
N ASN A 94 -6.32 2.52 6.21
CA ASN A 94 -6.40 3.71 7.06
C ASN A 94 -7.85 4.10 7.43
N GLY A 95 -8.84 3.68 6.64
CA GLY A 95 -10.26 3.92 6.90
C GLY A 95 -10.92 2.86 7.77
N ILE A 96 -10.41 1.63 7.81
CA ILE A 96 -11.01 0.54 8.57
C ILE A 96 -10.97 0.81 10.08
N ALA A 97 -12.15 0.77 10.72
CA ALA A 97 -12.29 0.98 12.15
C ALA A 97 -11.73 -0.16 13.01
N ASP A 98 -11.96 -1.42 12.58
CA ASP A 98 -11.47 -2.64 13.22
C ASP A 98 -11.08 -3.66 12.13
N VAL A 99 -9.79 -3.84 11.93
CA VAL A 99 -9.27 -4.70 10.86
C VAL A 99 -9.64 -6.17 11.08
N SER A 100 -9.81 -6.62 12.32
CA SER A 100 -10.19 -8.00 12.64
C SER A 100 -11.60 -8.39 12.19
N LYS A 101 -12.42 -7.41 11.82
CA LYS A 101 -13.80 -7.60 11.35
C LYS A 101 -13.90 -7.61 9.82
N ILE A 102 -12.79 -7.46 9.11
CA ILE A 102 -12.80 -7.35 7.66
C ILE A 102 -12.29 -8.64 7.01
N THR A 103 -13.08 -9.13 6.06
CA THR A 103 -12.60 -10.05 5.02
C THR A 103 -12.42 -9.24 3.75
N LEU A 104 -11.18 -9.15 3.26
CA LEU A 104 -10.79 -8.32 2.14
C LEU A 104 -10.70 -9.14 0.85
N GLY A 105 -11.35 -8.70 -0.21
CA GLY A 105 -11.09 -9.12 -1.57
C GLY A 105 -10.48 -7.97 -2.36
N TYR A 106 -9.67 -8.27 -3.37
CA TYR A 106 -9.01 -7.24 -4.15
C TYR A 106 -9.15 -7.49 -5.66
N ILE A 107 -9.53 -6.44 -6.38
CA ILE A 107 -9.60 -6.40 -7.85
C ILE A 107 -8.71 -5.25 -8.30
N PRO A 108 -7.48 -5.54 -8.78
CA PRO A 108 -6.48 -4.52 -9.10
C PRO A 108 -6.86 -3.75 -10.37
N THR A 109 -6.63 -2.44 -10.32
CA THR A 109 -6.77 -1.53 -11.47
C THR A 109 -5.51 -0.71 -11.69
N GLY A 110 -4.54 -0.81 -10.76
CA GLY A 110 -3.27 -0.09 -10.79
C GLY A 110 -2.27 -0.65 -11.78
N SER A 111 -1.19 0.10 -12.01
CA SER A 111 -0.06 -0.30 -12.84
C SER A 111 1.09 -0.93 -12.03
N GLY A 112 1.28 -0.55 -10.76
CA GLY A 112 2.33 -1.06 -9.87
C GLY A 112 2.04 -2.49 -9.43
N ASN A 113 0.89 -2.67 -8.82
CA ASN A 113 0.37 -3.95 -8.37
C ASN A 113 1.33 -4.74 -7.45
N ASP A 114 2.09 -4.03 -6.59
CA ASP A 114 3.03 -4.68 -5.67
C ASP A 114 2.30 -5.55 -4.66
N PHE A 115 1.12 -5.08 -4.19
CA PHE A 115 0.23 -5.86 -3.34
C PHE A 115 -0.21 -7.18 -3.99
N THR A 116 -0.59 -7.15 -5.27
CA THR A 116 -1.00 -8.38 -5.98
C THR A 116 0.16 -9.31 -6.26
N ARG A 117 1.34 -8.75 -6.56
CA ARG A 117 2.55 -9.53 -6.87
C ARG A 117 2.99 -10.37 -5.69
N ALA A 118 3.06 -9.79 -4.49
CA ALA A 118 3.46 -10.49 -3.28
C ALA A 118 2.49 -11.64 -2.91
N LEU A 119 1.21 -11.47 -3.19
CA LEU A 119 0.15 -12.38 -2.79
C LEU A 119 -0.34 -13.30 -3.93
N ASN A 120 0.32 -13.23 -5.10
CA ASN A 120 -0.05 -13.97 -6.31
C ASN A 120 -1.53 -13.82 -6.70
N LEU A 121 -2.11 -12.64 -6.49
CA LEU A 121 -3.52 -12.38 -6.80
C LEU A 121 -3.73 -12.22 -8.32
N PRO A 122 -4.88 -12.62 -8.84
CA PRO A 122 -5.20 -12.45 -10.26
C PRO A 122 -5.29 -10.96 -10.63
N THR A 123 -4.64 -10.58 -11.74
CA THR A 123 -4.66 -9.19 -12.25
C THR A 123 -5.72 -8.94 -13.32
N LYS A 124 -6.21 -9.99 -14.00
CA LYS A 124 -7.29 -9.87 -14.99
C LYS A 124 -8.63 -9.67 -14.28
N PRO A 125 -9.46 -8.67 -14.65
CA PRO A 125 -10.66 -8.31 -13.90
C PRO A 125 -11.62 -9.46 -13.59
N LEU A 126 -11.92 -10.30 -14.58
CA LEU A 126 -12.84 -11.44 -14.38
C LEU A 126 -12.21 -12.57 -13.56
N ALA A 127 -10.91 -12.79 -13.67
CA ALA A 127 -10.19 -13.76 -12.83
C ALA A 127 -10.11 -13.28 -11.36
N ALA A 128 -9.89 -11.96 -11.16
CA ALA A 128 -9.92 -11.37 -9.83
C ALA A 128 -11.34 -11.41 -9.22
N LEU A 129 -12.36 -11.18 -10.02
CA LEU A 129 -13.76 -11.37 -9.58
C LEU A 129 -14.03 -12.81 -9.19
N GLU A 130 -13.56 -13.79 -9.97
CA GLU A 130 -13.71 -15.22 -9.64
C GLU A 130 -13.05 -15.55 -8.31
N ASN A 131 -11.81 -15.08 -8.08
CA ASN A 131 -11.12 -15.25 -6.81
C ASN A 131 -11.90 -14.65 -5.63
N VAL A 132 -12.57 -13.51 -5.82
CA VAL A 132 -13.39 -12.87 -4.79
C VAL A 132 -14.66 -13.66 -4.49
N LEU A 133 -15.33 -14.19 -5.52
CA LEU A 133 -16.59 -14.93 -5.35
C LEU A 133 -16.38 -16.36 -4.85
N ASN A 134 -15.26 -16.98 -5.26
CA ASN A 134 -14.89 -18.36 -4.96
C ASN A 134 -13.40 -18.41 -4.55
N PRO A 135 -13.00 -17.84 -3.41
CA PRO A 135 -11.61 -17.88 -2.98
C PRO A 135 -11.19 -19.31 -2.66
N GLY A 136 -9.96 -19.67 -3.04
CA GLY A 136 -9.38 -20.96 -2.68
C GLY A 136 -9.16 -21.06 -1.17
N ARG A 137 -8.75 -19.96 -0.55
CA ARG A 137 -8.55 -19.88 0.90
C ARG A 137 -8.65 -18.44 1.41
N LEU A 138 -8.83 -18.30 2.72
CA LEU A 138 -8.67 -17.06 3.45
C LEU A 138 -7.35 -17.12 4.22
N VAL A 139 -6.49 -16.12 4.03
CA VAL A 139 -5.21 -16.04 4.73
C VAL A 139 -5.19 -14.80 5.64
N PRO A 140 -4.54 -14.85 6.80
CA PRO A 140 -4.29 -13.65 7.57
C PRO A 140 -3.35 -12.73 6.80
N LEU A 141 -3.56 -11.44 6.91
CA LEU A 141 -2.72 -10.38 6.36
C LEU A 141 -2.35 -9.45 7.49
N ASP A 142 -1.07 -9.32 7.74
CA ASP A 142 -0.53 -8.35 8.66
C ASP A 142 -0.75 -6.92 8.14
N ILE A 143 -1.00 -6.01 9.06
CA ILE A 143 -1.09 -4.58 8.77
C ILE A 143 -0.03 -3.88 9.61
N GLY A 144 0.79 -3.06 8.96
CA GLY A 144 1.75 -2.24 9.67
C GLY A 144 1.09 -1.00 10.26
N CYS A 145 1.53 -0.65 11.47
CA CYS A 145 1.19 0.59 12.16
C CYS A 145 2.44 1.46 12.22
N ALA A 146 2.43 2.60 11.54
CA ALA A 146 3.53 3.56 11.52
C ALA A 146 3.16 4.85 12.27
N LYS A 147 4.14 5.44 12.96
CA LYS A 147 4.07 6.80 13.48
C LYS A 147 5.21 7.60 12.87
N LEU A 148 4.86 8.49 11.94
CA LEU A 148 5.78 9.34 11.19
C LEU A 148 5.87 10.68 11.92
N ASP A 149 6.89 10.85 12.75
CA ASP A 149 6.95 11.82 13.85
C ASP A 149 5.72 11.69 14.77
N SER A 150 4.70 12.51 14.53
CA SER A 150 3.44 12.49 15.31
C SER A 150 2.22 11.99 14.52
N VAL A 151 2.37 11.70 13.22
CA VAL A 151 1.26 11.33 12.33
C VAL A 151 1.10 9.80 12.33
N PRO A 152 -0.01 9.26 12.89
CA PRO A 152 -0.26 7.83 12.82
C PRO A 152 -0.79 7.44 11.43
N ARG A 153 -0.28 6.36 10.88
CA ARG A 153 -0.70 5.77 9.62
C ARG A 153 -0.65 4.25 9.70
N LYS A 154 -1.53 3.57 8.96
CA LYS A 154 -1.42 2.14 8.68
C LYS A 154 -0.89 1.92 7.27
N PHE A 155 -0.30 0.77 7.05
CA PHE A 155 0.16 0.35 5.73
C PHE A 155 -0.03 -1.15 5.52
N ALA A 156 -0.21 -1.54 4.28
CA ALA A 156 -0.32 -2.95 3.90
C ALA A 156 1.02 -3.48 3.36
N VAL A 157 1.80 -2.65 2.67
CA VAL A 157 3.02 -3.04 1.96
C VAL A 157 4.28 -2.60 2.73
N SER A 158 4.42 -1.30 2.97
CA SER A 158 5.66 -0.74 3.54
C SER A 158 5.48 0.63 4.18
N SER A 159 6.44 1.02 4.99
CA SER A 159 6.65 2.39 5.42
C SER A 159 8.14 2.74 5.34
N GLY A 160 8.49 3.89 4.79
CA GLY A 160 9.87 4.26 4.54
C GLY A 160 10.21 5.70 4.89
N ILE A 161 11.51 5.95 5.06
CA ILE A 161 12.10 7.27 5.32
C ILE A 161 13.35 7.45 4.46
N GLY A 162 13.46 8.59 3.79
CA GLY A 162 14.61 8.97 2.98
C GLY A 162 14.32 9.06 1.49
N PHE A 163 15.23 8.56 0.68
CA PHE A 163 15.23 8.70 -0.77
C PHE A 163 13.95 8.15 -1.44
N ASP A 164 13.50 6.96 -1.08
CA ASP A 164 12.28 6.32 -1.61
C ASP A 164 11.05 7.20 -1.37
N ALA A 165 10.88 7.68 -0.15
CA ALA A 165 9.82 8.61 0.22
C ALA A 165 9.93 9.95 -0.52
N SER A 166 11.15 10.46 -0.73
CA SER A 166 11.37 11.73 -1.44
C SER A 166 10.93 11.64 -2.89
N VAL A 167 11.10 10.47 -3.54
CA VAL A 167 10.59 10.21 -4.89
C VAL A 167 9.06 10.30 -4.90
N CYS A 168 8.38 9.67 -3.92
CA CYS A 168 6.92 9.71 -3.78
C CYS A 168 6.40 11.14 -3.61
N HIS A 169 7.02 11.92 -2.69
CA HIS A 169 6.67 13.33 -2.45
C HIS A 169 6.84 14.22 -3.68
N PHE A 170 7.90 13.98 -4.46
CA PHE A 170 8.14 14.76 -5.66
C PHE A 170 7.13 14.44 -6.77
N VAL A 171 6.82 13.16 -6.96
CA VAL A 171 5.86 12.73 -7.98
C VAL A 171 4.45 13.23 -7.66
N GLU A 172 4.04 13.22 -6.39
CA GLU A 172 2.72 13.74 -5.99
C GLU A 172 2.57 15.24 -6.29
N LYS A 173 3.59 16.04 -5.97
CA LYS A 173 3.59 17.50 -6.19
C LYS A 173 3.70 17.91 -7.66
N SER A 174 4.09 17.00 -8.54
CA SER A 174 4.30 17.33 -9.94
C SER A 174 2.98 17.29 -10.71
N SER A 175 2.58 18.44 -11.29
CA SER A 175 1.48 18.54 -12.28
C SER A 175 1.71 17.63 -13.51
N PHE A 176 2.89 17.08 -13.63
CA PHE A 176 3.32 16.11 -14.63
C PHE A 176 2.67 14.72 -14.45
N LYS A 177 2.24 14.33 -13.24
CA LYS A 177 1.60 13.03 -12.96
C LYS A 177 0.38 12.77 -13.86
N ALA A 178 -0.47 13.79 -14.04
CA ALA A 178 -1.67 13.67 -14.89
C ALA A 178 -1.34 13.55 -16.39
N PHE A 179 -0.35 14.29 -16.86
CA PHE A 179 0.09 14.25 -18.26
C PHE A 179 0.71 12.87 -18.62
N LEU A 180 1.45 12.27 -17.74
CA LEU A 180 2.27 11.09 -17.97
C LEU A 180 1.51 9.78 -17.80
N ASN A 181 0.51 9.78 -16.91
CA ASN A 181 -0.48 8.70 -16.88
C ASN A 181 -1.23 8.58 -18.22
N ARG A 182 -1.37 9.71 -18.94
CA ARG A 182 -2.05 9.77 -20.24
C ARG A 182 -1.27 9.12 -21.38
N ILE A 183 0.06 9.03 -21.26
CA ILE A 183 0.95 8.49 -22.33
C ILE A 183 1.55 7.12 -21.98
N HIS A 184 1.06 6.45 -20.93
CA HIS A 184 1.53 5.12 -20.45
C HIS A 184 3.05 5.04 -20.16
N LEU A 185 3.74 6.16 -19.98
CA LEU A 185 5.17 6.25 -19.66
C LEU A 185 5.42 6.47 -18.16
N GLY A 186 4.44 6.20 -17.29
CA GLY A 186 4.53 6.43 -15.85
C GLY A 186 5.80 5.84 -15.22
N ASN A 187 6.16 4.62 -15.57
CA ASN A 187 7.35 3.95 -15.01
C ASN A 187 8.67 4.66 -15.38
N LEU A 188 8.81 5.20 -16.59
CA LEU A 188 10.02 5.91 -17.00
C LEU A 188 10.24 7.21 -16.21
N ILE A 189 9.19 7.81 -15.71
CA ILE A 189 9.27 9.06 -14.95
C ILE A 189 9.63 8.80 -13.51
N TYR A 190 9.01 7.81 -12.88
CA TYR A 190 9.47 7.35 -11.58
C TYR A 190 10.97 7.07 -11.61
N THR A 191 11.46 6.41 -12.67
CA THR A 191 12.89 6.17 -12.88
C THR A 191 13.69 7.47 -13.04
N GLY A 192 13.22 8.41 -13.87
CA GLY A 192 13.90 9.70 -14.08
C GLY A 192 13.89 10.57 -12.82
N VAL A 193 12.79 10.62 -12.06
CA VAL A 193 12.72 11.32 -10.79
C VAL A 193 13.62 10.64 -9.76
N ALA A 194 13.60 9.32 -9.67
CA ALA A 194 14.47 8.57 -8.77
C ALA A 194 15.94 8.85 -9.05
N LEU A 195 16.37 8.80 -10.32
CA LEU A 195 17.74 9.16 -10.70
C LEU A 195 18.09 10.59 -10.29
N LYS A 196 17.22 11.57 -10.56
CA LYS A 196 17.43 12.97 -10.18
C LYS A 196 17.54 13.12 -8.66
N ARG A 197 16.65 12.50 -7.90
CA ARG A 197 16.65 12.56 -6.42
C ARG A 197 17.87 11.88 -5.84
N LEU A 198 18.33 10.77 -6.42
CA LEU A 198 19.54 10.07 -5.99
C LEU A 198 20.79 10.95 -5.99
N PHE A 199 20.85 11.94 -6.91
CA PHE A 199 21.95 12.92 -6.96
C PHE A 199 21.72 14.12 -6.05
N LEU A 200 20.48 14.53 -5.82
CA LEU A 200 20.16 15.79 -5.14
C LEU A 200 19.89 15.61 -3.65
N ASP A 201 19.41 14.44 -3.23
CA ASP A 201 19.03 14.21 -1.84
C ASP A 201 20.27 14.07 -0.95
N SER A 202 20.23 14.76 0.19
CA SER A 202 21.21 14.61 1.24
C SER A 202 21.13 13.21 1.85
N ARG A 203 22.27 12.60 2.07
CA ARG A 203 22.41 11.40 2.88
C ARG A 203 22.70 11.82 4.30
N VAL A 204 21.95 11.28 5.22
CA VAL A 204 22.08 11.63 6.64
C VAL A 204 22.41 10.39 7.45
N ASP A 205 23.06 10.59 8.58
CA ASP A 205 23.24 9.51 9.52
C ASP A 205 21.91 9.20 10.22
N ALA A 206 21.72 7.95 10.55
CA ALA A 206 20.54 7.49 11.26
C ALA A 206 20.86 6.40 12.27
N GLU A 207 20.02 6.30 13.28
CA GLU A 207 19.98 5.20 14.23
C GLU A 207 18.77 4.31 13.94
N VAL A 208 18.97 3.00 14.00
CA VAL A 208 17.92 2.01 13.85
C VAL A 208 17.87 1.16 15.12
N ILE A 209 16.74 1.18 15.81
CA ILE A 209 16.49 0.46 17.05
C ILE A 209 15.45 -0.61 16.76
N LEU A 210 15.83 -1.88 16.90
CA LEU A 210 14.99 -3.03 16.64
C LEU A 210 14.52 -3.64 17.96
N ASP A 211 13.22 -3.87 18.12
CA ASP A 211 12.60 -4.55 19.28
C ASP A 211 13.08 -3.99 20.66
N ASP A 212 13.18 -2.66 20.76
CA ASP A 212 13.71 -1.92 21.93
C ASP A 212 15.15 -2.29 22.33
N GLY A 213 15.93 -2.85 21.42
CA GLY A 213 17.33 -3.19 21.64
C GLY A 213 18.25 -1.99 21.55
N GLU A 214 19.56 -2.24 21.48
CA GLU A 214 20.56 -1.20 21.33
C GLU A 214 20.50 -0.50 19.97
N PRO A 215 20.70 0.83 19.92
CA PRO A 215 20.75 1.58 18.67
C PRO A 215 21.88 1.11 17.75
N ARG A 216 21.55 0.86 16.50
CA ARG A 216 22.52 0.60 15.44
C ARG A 216 22.72 1.86 14.62
N HIS A 217 23.96 2.34 14.54
CA HIS A 217 24.33 3.56 13.83
C HIS A 217 24.66 3.27 12.38
N PHE A 218 24.10 4.05 11.47
CA PHE A 218 24.36 4.01 10.03
C PHE A 218 24.76 5.39 9.55
N SER A 219 25.87 5.46 8.81
CA SER A 219 26.31 6.69 8.17
C SER A 219 25.82 6.78 6.73
N ASN A 220 25.59 8.00 6.25
CA ASN A 220 25.23 8.23 4.85
C ASN A 220 24.04 7.37 4.37
N VAL A 221 22.95 7.32 5.13
CA VAL A 221 21.73 6.55 4.79
C VAL A 221 21.05 7.19 3.57
N TYR A 222 20.81 6.41 2.56
CA TYR A 222 19.96 6.77 1.43
C TYR A 222 18.48 6.68 1.80
N PHE A 223 18.10 5.54 2.37
CA PHE A 223 16.74 5.29 2.86
C PHE A 223 16.71 4.08 3.79
N ALA A 224 15.66 4.02 4.57
CA ALA A 224 15.29 2.82 5.29
C ALA A 224 13.81 2.53 5.09
N ALA A 225 13.48 1.28 4.76
CA ALA A 225 12.12 0.82 4.50
C ALA A 225 11.76 -0.35 5.43
N CYS A 226 10.59 -0.23 6.06
CA CYS A 226 9.99 -1.25 6.93
C CYS A 226 8.96 -2.01 6.11
N MET A 227 9.30 -3.20 5.65
CA MET A 227 8.55 -3.97 4.69
C MET A 227 7.66 -5.00 5.37
N ASN A 228 6.39 -5.02 5.02
CA ASN A 228 5.43 -6.09 5.33
C ASN A 228 5.27 -7.04 4.12
N HIS A 229 5.73 -6.60 2.96
CA HIS A 229 5.71 -7.33 1.69
C HIS A 229 7.11 -7.40 1.09
N PRO A 230 7.39 -8.40 0.24
CA PRO A 230 8.69 -8.49 -0.43
C PRO A 230 8.91 -7.40 -1.50
N TYR A 231 7.85 -6.85 -2.08
CA TYR A 231 7.90 -5.92 -3.22
C TYR A 231 7.43 -4.53 -2.86
N GLU A 232 8.09 -3.52 -3.46
CA GLU A 232 7.69 -2.13 -3.41
C GLU A 232 8.18 -1.37 -4.66
N GLY A 233 7.62 -0.19 -4.91
CA GLY A 233 8.10 0.73 -5.95
C GLY A 233 7.90 0.21 -7.37
N GLY A 234 6.88 -0.62 -7.63
CA GLY A 234 6.55 -1.15 -8.95
C GLY A 234 7.37 -2.37 -9.34
N GLY A 235 7.79 -3.17 -8.37
CA GLY A 235 8.42 -4.45 -8.58
C GLY A 235 9.84 -4.61 -8.08
N PHE A 236 10.39 -3.66 -7.37
CA PHE A 236 11.63 -3.89 -6.62
C PHE A 236 11.39 -4.94 -5.55
N PHE A 237 12.18 -5.98 -5.56
CA PHE A 237 12.13 -7.11 -4.63
C PHE A 237 13.04 -6.82 -3.43
N PHE A 238 12.69 -5.79 -2.64
CA PHE A 238 13.55 -5.22 -1.61
C PHE A 238 13.80 -6.16 -0.43
N CYS A 239 12.79 -6.90 0.03
CA CYS A 239 12.94 -7.86 1.11
C CYS A 239 12.44 -9.24 0.67
N PRO A 240 13.29 -10.03 -0.02
CA PRO A 240 12.85 -11.30 -0.64
C PRO A 240 12.26 -12.33 0.32
N GLU A 241 12.64 -12.26 1.60
CA GLU A 241 12.19 -13.20 2.63
C GLU A 241 10.99 -12.70 3.44
N ALA A 242 10.51 -11.47 3.17
CA ALA A 242 9.38 -10.89 3.87
C ALA A 242 8.11 -11.73 3.66
N LYS A 243 7.37 -11.92 4.75
CA LYS A 243 6.09 -12.64 4.77
C LYS A 243 4.99 -11.72 5.27
N THR A 244 3.81 -11.89 4.75
CA THR A 244 2.66 -11.02 4.98
C THR A 244 1.79 -11.44 6.16
N ASP A 245 2.16 -12.50 6.88
CA ASP A 245 1.29 -13.18 7.87
C ASP A 245 2.04 -13.73 9.10
N ASP A 246 3.29 -13.31 9.33
CA ASP A 246 4.13 -13.85 10.40
C ASP A 246 4.36 -12.90 11.59
N GLY A 247 3.71 -11.74 11.56
CA GLY A 247 3.80 -10.75 12.62
C GLY A 247 5.15 -10.03 12.71
N MET A 248 5.93 -10.04 11.62
CA MET A 248 7.28 -9.46 11.56
C MET A 248 7.38 -8.42 10.45
N LEU A 249 8.32 -7.50 10.61
CA LEU A 249 8.77 -6.55 9.60
C LEU A 249 10.16 -6.94 9.13
N ASP A 250 10.41 -6.79 7.84
CA ASP A 250 11.74 -6.84 7.27
C ASP A 250 12.21 -5.39 7.01
N VAL A 251 13.25 -4.96 7.72
CA VAL A 251 13.76 -3.59 7.66
C VAL A 251 14.99 -3.54 6.78
N LEU A 252 14.84 -2.94 5.60
CA LEU A 252 15.97 -2.67 4.71
C LEU A 252 16.57 -1.31 5.05
N VAL A 253 17.90 -1.24 5.18
CA VAL A 253 18.69 -0.01 5.33
C VAL A 253 19.75 0.03 4.24
N ALA A 254 19.68 1.03 3.36
CA ALA A 254 20.70 1.31 2.34
C ALA A 254 21.60 2.46 2.83
N ALA A 255 22.83 2.17 3.20
CA ALA A 255 23.73 3.12 3.85
C ALA A 255 25.18 2.95 3.40
N ASP A 256 25.93 4.02 3.41
CA ASP A 256 27.37 4.06 3.12
C ASP A 256 27.76 3.40 1.79
N ILE A 257 26.94 3.59 0.77
CA ILE A 257 27.16 3.07 -0.59
C ILE A 257 27.67 4.21 -1.46
N PRO A 258 28.85 4.10 -2.09
CA PRO A 258 29.30 5.07 -3.09
C PRO A 258 28.29 5.19 -4.24
N LEU A 259 27.99 6.42 -4.65
CA LEU A 259 26.96 6.69 -5.68
C LEU A 259 27.12 5.86 -6.96
N PRO A 260 28.33 5.68 -7.55
CA PRO A 260 28.50 4.81 -8.72
C PRO A 260 28.07 3.36 -8.45
N LYS A 261 28.28 2.86 -7.22
CA LYS A 261 27.90 1.50 -6.83
C LYS A 261 26.38 1.35 -6.71
N VAL A 262 25.65 2.41 -6.34
CA VAL A 262 24.18 2.39 -6.30
C VAL A 262 23.61 2.04 -7.68
N PHE A 263 24.15 2.60 -8.76
CA PHE A 263 23.71 2.29 -10.13
C PHE A 263 23.93 0.84 -10.54
N LEU A 264 24.89 0.15 -9.93
CA LEU A 264 25.12 -1.28 -10.13
C LEU A 264 24.20 -2.13 -9.28
N ILE A 265 23.91 -1.70 -8.06
CA ILE A 265 23.10 -2.44 -7.10
C ILE A 265 21.59 -2.35 -7.44
N LEU A 266 21.11 -1.14 -7.78
CA LEU A 266 19.68 -0.88 -7.94
C LEU A 266 18.98 -1.81 -8.96
N PRO A 267 19.55 -2.09 -10.17
CA PRO A 267 18.94 -3.06 -11.08
C PRO A 267 18.87 -4.48 -10.51
N THR A 268 19.79 -4.86 -9.63
CA THR A 268 19.78 -6.19 -9.01
C THR A 268 18.65 -6.36 -8.00
N ALA A 269 18.10 -5.25 -7.49
CA ALA A 269 16.99 -5.26 -6.56
C ALA A 269 15.67 -5.78 -7.19
N PHE A 270 15.50 -5.67 -8.52
CA PHE A 270 14.37 -6.33 -9.19
C PHE A 270 14.39 -7.86 -9.07
N PHE A 271 15.57 -8.42 -8.82
CA PHE A 271 15.79 -9.88 -8.72
C PHE A 271 16.13 -10.31 -7.29
N GLY A 272 16.03 -9.40 -6.31
CA GLY A 272 16.39 -9.67 -4.90
C GLY A 272 17.89 -9.92 -4.66
N LYS A 273 18.76 -9.65 -5.65
CA LYS A 273 20.21 -9.92 -5.55
C LYS A 273 21.01 -8.78 -4.91
N HIS A 274 20.36 -7.67 -4.60
CA HIS A 274 20.99 -6.53 -3.92
C HIS A 274 21.38 -6.84 -2.48
N THR A 275 20.75 -7.83 -1.84
CA THR A 275 20.95 -8.18 -0.43
C THR A 275 22.37 -8.65 -0.09
N GLY A 276 23.12 -9.10 -1.10
CA GLY A 276 24.51 -9.52 -0.92
C GLY A 276 25.57 -8.41 -1.01
N PHE A 277 25.17 -7.17 -1.27
CA PHE A 277 26.12 -6.06 -1.42
C PHE A 277 26.37 -5.34 -0.08
N SER A 278 27.63 -4.98 0.16
CA SER A 278 28.01 -4.12 1.27
C SER A 278 27.28 -2.78 1.20
N GLY A 279 26.72 -2.34 2.33
CA GLY A 279 25.90 -1.14 2.46
C GLY A 279 24.39 -1.41 2.32
N VAL A 280 23.97 -2.63 1.97
CA VAL A 280 22.59 -3.08 2.04
C VAL A 280 22.44 -3.99 3.25
N HIS A 281 21.56 -3.61 4.17
CA HIS A 281 21.31 -4.35 5.39
C HIS A 281 19.84 -4.68 5.49
N ILE A 282 19.51 -5.93 5.85
CA ILE A 282 18.13 -6.36 6.12
C ILE A 282 18.09 -6.94 7.52
N PHE A 283 17.12 -6.47 8.29
CA PHE A 283 16.87 -6.93 9.66
C PHE A 283 15.42 -7.38 9.77
N ARG A 284 15.17 -8.31 10.64
CA ARG A 284 13.82 -8.79 10.94
C ARG A 284 13.48 -8.46 12.38
N CYS A 285 12.30 -7.85 12.61
CA CYS A 285 11.87 -7.41 13.92
C CYS A 285 10.32 -7.32 13.99
N ARG A 286 9.79 -7.15 15.20
CA ARG A 286 8.35 -6.85 15.40
C ARG A 286 8.08 -5.35 15.38
N LYS A 287 9.04 -4.57 15.86
CA LYS A 287 8.97 -3.12 15.86
C LYS A 287 10.34 -2.51 15.60
N VAL A 288 10.32 -1.35 15.01
CA VAL A 288 11.53 -0.58 14.70
C VAL A 288 11.29 0.90 14.94
N GLU A 289 12.30 1.56 15.46
CA GLU A 289 12.39 3.02 15.51
C GLU A 289 13.61 3.45 14.70
N ILE A 290 13.39 4.32 13.72
CA ILE A 290 14.44 4.92 12.89
C ILE A 290 14.52 6.39 13.23
N ARG A 291 15.70 6.87 13.65
CA ARG A 291 15.99 8.26 13.99
C ARG A 291 17.03 8.82 13.04
N ALA A 292 16.62 9.71 12.15
CA ALA A 292 17.52 10.43 11.27
C ALA A 292 18.05 11.71 11.95
N LYS A 293 19.30 12.10 11.69
CA LYS A 293 19.88 13.34 12.23
C LYS A 293 19.21 14.60 11.67
N GLU A 294 18.66 14.55 10.47
CA GLU A 294 17.99 15.66 9.81
C GLU A 294 16.62 15.21 9.29
N PRO A 295 15.66 16.12 9.10
CA PRO A 295 14.35 15.77 8.58
C PRO A 295 14.41 15.17 7.17
N LEU A 296 13.80 14.01 6.99
CA LEU A 296 13.68 13.30 5.73
C LEU A 296 12.20 13.09 5.36
N ALA A 297 11.92 12.92 4.08
CA ALA A 297 10.62 12.51 3.61
C ALA A 297 10.26 11.12 4.14
N MET A 298 8.96 10.91 4.42
CA MET A 298 8.41 9.63 4.87
C MET A 298 7.16 9.27 4.07
N HIS A 299 6.94 7.97 3.89
CA HIS A 299 5.76 7.44 3.18
C HIS A 299 5.15 6.22 3.88
N THR A 300 3.95 5.86 3.45
CA THR A 300 3.33 4.54 3.66
C THR A 300 2.76 4.04 2.35
N ASP A 301 3.10 2.81 1.93
CA ASP A 301 2.67 2.18 0.66
C ASP A 301 2.95 3.06 -0.59
N GLY A 302 4.05 3.82 -0.57
CA GLY A 302 4.39 4.76 -1.64
C GLY A 302 3.57 6.07 -1.64
N GLU A 303 2.66 6.26 -0.68
CA GLU A 303 1.89 7.50 -0.53
C GLU A 303 2.62 8.45 0.43
N PRO A 304 2.93 9.70 0.03
CA PRO A 304 3.56 10.69 0.88
C PRO A 304 2.80 10.92 2.19
N ALA A 305 3.51 10.98 3.30
CA ALA A 305 2.87 11.06 4.60
C ALA A 305 3.38 12.22 5.48
N ALA A 306 4.68 12.36 5.64
CA ALA A 306 5.30 13.37 6.50
C ALA A 306 6.71 13.72 6.03
N VAL A 307 7.28 14.77 6.62
CA VAL A 307 8.72 15.09 6.63
C VAL A 307 9.11 15.23 8.08
N GLY A 308 10.12 14.49 8.53
CA GLY A 308 10.51 14.49 9.92
C GLY A 308 11.75 13.65 10.19
N THR A 309 12.06 13.45 11.47
CA THR A 309 13.29 12.78 11.91
C THR A 309 13.05 11.40 12.51
N VAL A 310 11.81 11.05 12.86
CA VAL A 310 11.52 9.80 13.57
C VAL A 310 10.42 9.02 12.88
N LEU A 311 10.75 7.81 12.45
CA LEU A 311 9.80 6.81 11.97
C LEU A 311 9.75 5.65 12.97
N LYS A 312 8.59 5.41 13.57
CA LYS A 312 8.33 4.22 14.39
C LYS A 312 7.35 3.34 13.68
N THR A 313 7.65 2.06 13.58
CA THR A 313 6.83 1.10 12.86
C THR A 313 6.73 -0.20 13.63
N GLU A 314 5.54 -0.78 13.68
CA GLU A 314 5.28 -2.10 14.26
C GLU A 314 4.17 -2.81 13.47
N ILE A 315 4.07 -4.12 13.60
CA ILE A 315 2.90 -4.85 13.10
C ILE A 315 1.73 -4.61 14.05
N CYS A 316 0.59 -4.22 13.49
CA CYS A 316 -0.63 -4.06 14.26
C CYS A 316 -1.04 -5.41 14.88
N LYS A 317 -1.66 -5.37 16.04
CA LYS A 317 -2.06 -6.58 16.78
C LYS A 317 -3.07 -7.44 16.04
N GLU A 318 -3.96 -6.81 15.30
CA GLU A 318 -5.03 -7.45 14.57
C GLU A 318 -4.69 -7.57 13.09
N GLN A 319 -5.12 -8.68 12.47
CA GLN A 319 -4.93 -8.99 11.05
C GLN A 319 -6.24 -8.86 10.27
N ILE A 320 -6.14 -8.60 8.98
CA ILE A 320 -7.24 -8.71 8.01
C ILE A 320 -7.26 -10.14 7.45
N LEU A 321 -8.44 -10.71 7.20
CA LEU A 321 -8.56 -11.93 6.41
C LEU A 321 -8.60 -11.57 4.93
N LEU A 322 -7.66 -12.08 4.13
CA LEU A 322 -7.55 -11.82 2.70
C LEU A 322 -8.01 -13.03 1.88
N MET A 323 -8.80 -12.77 0.83
CA MET A 323 -9.22 -13.76 -0.15
C MET A 323 -8.09 -14.01 -1.16
N VAL A 324 -7.58 -15.25 -1.21
CA VAL A 324 -6.52 -15.67 -2.17
C VAL A 324 -6.94 -16.90 -2.97
N PRO A 325 -6.31 -17.14 -4.14
CA PRO A 325 -6.57 -18.33 -4.96
C PRO A 325 -6.36 -19.65 -4.26
#